data_c302eedc880c7e9034f49748f6fb3ec1
#
_entry.id   c302eedc880c7e9034f49748f6fb3ec1
#
_cell.length_a   1.000
_cell.length_b   1.000
_cell.length_c   1.000
_cell.angle_alpha   90.00
_cell.angle_beta   90.00
_cell.angle_gamma   90.00
#
_symmetry.space_group_name_H-M   'P 1'
#
loop_
_entity.id
_entity.type
_entity.pdbx_description
1 polymer ?
#
loop_
_entity_poly.entity_id
_entity_poly.type
_entity_poly.pdbx_seq_one_letter_code
_entity_poly.pdbx_strand_id
1 'polypeptide(L)'
;DVETVKKAQEDISEDGYWGIKQTSERMFEFAKALSGGDPEKMQKMREAFEKGYKQAEKAWDGELPEISQKTYEATQKLFDDYTNQLNS
;
A
#
# COMPACT_ATOMS: atom_id res chain seq x y z
N ASP A 1 -20.77 26.87 -7.68
CA ASP A 1 -21.58 25.96 -8.48
C ASP A 1 -21.43 24.53 -7.95
N VAL A 2 -22.56 23.87 -7.72
CA VAL A 2 -22.59 22.52 -7.16
C VAL A 2 -21.87 21.51 -8.04
N GLU A 3 -22.04 21.64 -9.35
CA GLU A 3 -21.36 20.74 -10.31
C GLU A 3 -19.85 20.90 -10.27
N THR A 4 -19.37 22.14 -10.18
CA THR A 4 -17.95 22.43 -10.08
C THR A 4 -17.35 21.87 -8.80
N VAL A 5 -18.07 22.00 -7.68
CA VAL A 5 -17.63 21.43 -6.40
C VAL A 5 -17.59 19.91 -6.46
N LYS A 6 -18.61 19.29 -7.03
CA LYS A 6 -18.66 17.83 -7.22
C LYS A 6 -17.49 17.32 -8.06
N LYS A 7 -17.21 18.01 -9.17
CA LYS A 7 -16.10 17.65 -10.05
C LYS A 7 -14.76 17.78 -9.33
N ALA A 8 -14.58 18.84 -8.55
CA ALA A 8 -13.36 19.03 -7.76
C ALA A 8 -13.18 17.90 -6.73
N GLN A 9 -14.28 17.49 -6.08
CA GLN A 9 -14.23 16.39 -5.11
C GLN A 9 -13.93 15.05 -5.77
N GLU A 10 -14.50 14.80 -6.94
CA GLU A 10 -14.21 13.58 -7.71
C GLU A 10 -12.75 13.55 -8.15
N ASP A 11 -12.22 14.68 -8.62
CA ASP A 11 -10.83 14.79 -9.03
C ASP A 11 -9.89 14.53 -7.84
N ILE A 12 -10.21 15.06 -6.67
CA ILE A 12 -9.42 14.82 -5.45
C ILE A 12 -9.47 13.35 -5.06
N SER A 13 -10.64 12.72 -5.19
CA SER A 13 -10.80 11.29 -4.90
C SER A 13 -9.98 10.43 -5.87
N GLU A 14 -9.97 10.80 -7.16
CA GLU A 14 -9.16 10.11 -8.16
C GLU A 14 -7.68 10.29 -7.87
N ASP A 15 -7.24 11.50 -7.52
CA ASP A 15 -5.85 11.76 -7.14
C ASP A 15 -5.45 10.93 -5.93
N GLY A 16 -6.33 10.82 -4.94
CA GLY A 16 -6.12 9.98 -3.76
C GLY A 16 -5.95 8.52 -4.13
N TYR A 17 -6.82 8.01 -5.01
CA TYR A 17 -6.74 6.64 -5.51
C TYR A 17 -5.41 6.39 -6.25
N TRP A 18 -5.04 7.30 -7.14
CA TRP A 18 -3.78 7.17 -7.89
C TRP A 18 -2.58 7.24 -6.97
N GLY A 19 -2.61 8.10 -5.95
CA GLY A 19 -1.54 8.19 -4.96
C GLY A 19 -1.37 6.89 -4.20
N ILE A 20 -2.48 6.27 -3.78
CA ILE A 20 -2.48 4.98 -3.10
C ILE A 20 -1.89 3.91 -3.99
N LYS A 21 -2.35 3.85 -5.24
CA LYS A 21 -1.88 2.87 -6.21
C LYS A 21 -0.38 3.01 -6.47
N GLN A 22 0.08 4.23 -6.77
CA GLN A 22 1.48 4.48 -7.06
C GLN A 22 2.37 4.17 -5.86
N THR A 23 1.97 4.59 -4.66
CA THR A 23 2.76 4.37 -3.45
C THR A 23 2.86 2.88 -3.14
N SER A 24 1.74 2.15 -3.20
CA SER A 24 1.75 0.72 -2.91
C SER A 24 2.56 -0.05 -3.94
N GLU A 25 2.46 0.31 -5.22
CA GLU A 25 3.25 -0.33 -6.27
C GLU A 25 4.74 -0.07 -6.09
N ARG A 26 5.13 1.15 -5.72
CA ARG A 26 6.53 1.48 -5.46
C ARG A 26 7.08 0.70 -4.27
N MET A 27 6.33 0.60 -3.20
CA MET A 27 6.73 -0.17 -2.02
C MET A 27 6.89 -1.65 -2.37
N PHE A 28 5.95 -2.18 -3.13
CA PHE A 28 6.00 -3.58 -3.58
C PHE A 28 7.19 -3.83 -4.51
N GLU A 29 7.40 -2.96 -5.49
CA GLU A 29 8.52 -3.08 -6.43
C GLU A 29 9.86 -3.01 -5.71
N PHE A 30 9.96 -2.12 -4.72
CA PHE A 30 11.17 -2.01 -3.90
C PHE A 30 11.44 -3.31 -3.14
N ALA A 31 10.41 -3.88 -2.51
CA ALA A 31 10.53 -5.15 -1.81
C ALA A 31 10.92 -6.29 -2.75
N LYS A 32 10.30 -6.31 -3.93
CA LYS A 32 10.61 -7.31 -4.95
C LYS A 32 12.05 -7.22 -5.42
N ALA A 33 12.53 -6.00 -5.65
CA ALA A 33 13.92 -5.77 -6.07
C ALA A 33 14.90 -6.23 -4.99
N LEU A 34 14.63 -5.91 -3.73
CA LEU A 34 15.49 -6.29 -2.62
C LEU A 34 15.48 -7.81 -2.38
N SER A 35 14.35 -8.46 -2.62
CA SER A 35 14.24 -9.91 -2.44
C SER A 35 14.92 -10.70 -3.57
N GLY A 36 15.15 -10.05 -4.71
CA GLY A 36 15.76 -10.70 -5.87
C GLY A 36 14.95 -11.87 -6.41
N GLY A 37 13.63 -11.87 -6.18
CA GLY A 37 12.74 -12.94 -6.62
C GLY A 37 12.70 -14.15 -5.70
N ASP A 38 13.37 -14.10 -4.56
CA ASP A 38 13.39 -15.18 -3.57
C ASP A 38 12.12 -15.11 -2.71
N PRO A 39 11.25 -16.15 -2.72
CA PRO A 39 10.02 -16.14 -1.94
C PRO A 39 10.24 -15.96 -0.43
N GLU A 40 11.29 -16.54 0.14
CA GLU A 40 11.59 -16.40 1.56
C GLU A 40 11.96 -14.96 1.92
N LYS A 41 12.78 -14.34 1.09
CA LYS A 41 13.16 -12.94 1.28
C LYS A 41 11.96 -12.01 1.10
N MET A 42 11.09 -12.32 0.14
CA MET A 42 9.87 -11.56 -0.09
C MET A 42 8.95 -11.63 1.13
N GLN A 43 8.83 -12.79 1.74
CA GLN A 43 8.04 -12.97 2.97
C GLN A 43 8.62 -12.14 4.12
N LYS A 44 9.95 -12.11 4.25
CA LYS A 44 10.61 -11.29 5.26
C LYS A 44 10.37 -9.79 5.03
N MET A 45 10.37 -9.37 3.76
CA MET A 45 10.05 -7.98 3.41
C MET A 45 8.62 -7.64 3.80
N ARG A 46 7.68 -8.56 3.55
CA ARG A 46 6.29 -8.38 3.94
C ARG A 46 6.15 -8.25 5.46
N GLU A 47 6.80 -9.13 6.20
CA GLU A 47 6.78 -9.08 7.67
C GLU A 47 7.34 -7.77 8.21
N ALA A 48 8.44 -7.30 7.62
CA ALA A 48 9.04 -6.03 7.99
C ALA A 48 8.10 -4.86 7.70
N PHE A 49 7.41 -4.90 6.58
CA PHE A 49 6.42 -3.91 6.20
C PHE A 49 5.26 -3.87 7.19
N GLU A 50 4.73 -5.04 7.55
CA GLU A 50 3.65 -5.16 8.52
C GLU A 50 4.06 -4.63 9.90
N LYS A 51 5.25 -5.00 10.33
CA LYS A 51 5.80 -4.56 11.61
C LYS A 51 6.00 -3.04 11.64
N GLY A 52 6.54 -2.49 10.55
CA GLY A 52 6.74 -1.06 10.41
C GLY A 52 5.42 -0.29 10.48
N TYR A 53 4.38 -0.82 9.85
CA TYR A 53 3.06 -0.21 9.89
C TYR A 53 2.49 -0.19 11.30
N LYS A 54 2.61 -1.29 12.04
CA LYS A 54 2.15 -1.38 13.43
C LYS A 54 2.90 -0.40 14.33
N GLN A 55 4.20 -0.24 14.11
CA GLN A 55 5.00 0.72 14.86
C GLN A 55 4.56 2.16 14.55
N ALA A 56 4.24 2.44 13.28
CA ALA A 56 3.74 3.75 12.89
C ALA A 56 2.40 4.06 13.54
N GLU A 57 1.51 3.06 13.64
CA GLU A 57 0.24 3.21 14.34
C GLU A 57 0.43 3.60 15.81
N LYS A 58 1.36 2.94 16.48
CA LYS A 58 1.68 3.25 17.87
C LYS A 58 2.24 4.66 18.03
N ALA A 59 3.13 5.06 17.14
CA ALA A 59 3.72 6.40 17.15
C ALA A 59 2.67 7.48 16.88
N TRP A 60 1.65 7.16 16.09
CA TRP A 60 0.56 8.08 15.77
C TRP A 60 -0.47 8.20 16.89
N ASP A 61 -0.41 7.32 17.87
CA ASP A 61 -1.32 7.27 19.02
C ASP A 61 -2.75 6.92 18.60
N GLY A 62 -2.88 5.85 17.82
CA GLY A 62 -4.18 5.37 17.37
C GLY A 62 -4.15 4.94 15.92
N GLU A 63 -5.29 5.08 15.26
CA GLU A 63 -5.42 4.73 13.86
C GLU A 63 -4.72 5.76 12.96
N LEU A 64 -3.98 5.28 11.99
CA LEU A 64 -3.37 6.13 10.98
C LEU A 64 -4.44 6.75 10.08
N PRO A 65 -4.13 7.86 9.37
CA PRO A 65 -5.06 8.43 8.41
C PRO A 65 -5.54 7.39 7.40
N GLU A 66 -6.76 7.58 6.92
CA GLU A 66 -7.41 6.64 6.00
C GLU A 66 -6.54 6.35 4.77
N ILE A 67 -5.86 7.34 4.23
CA ILE A 67 -5.00 7.16 3.05
C ILE A 67 -3.87 6.18 3.36
N SER A 68 -3.30 6.24 4.57
CA SER A 68 -2.25 5.31 4.99
C SER A 68 -2.78 3.90 5.14
N GLN A 69 -3.98 3.74 5.71
CA GLN A 69 -4.62 2.44 5.85
C GLN A 69 -4.91 1.81 4.50
N LYS A 70 -5.42 2.59 3.56
CA LYS A 70 -5.70 2.12 2.20
C LYS A 70 -4.44 1.75 1.44
N THR A 71 -3.37 2.52 1.62
CA THR A 71 -2.08 2.20 1.01
C THR A 71 -1.53 0.89 1.55
N TYR A 72 -1.66 0.67 2.86
CA TYR A 72 -1.26 -0.58 3.49
C TYR A 72 -2.04 -1.77 2.91
N GLU A 73 -3.36 -1.65 2.83
CA GLU A 73 -4.22 -2.70 2.28
C GLU A 73 -3.88 -3.01 0.83
N ALA A 74 -3.66 -1.98 0.02
CA ALA A 74 -3.29 -2.13 -1.38
C ALA A 74 -1.94 -2.85 -1.52
N THR A 75 -0.97 -2.50 -0.68
CA THR A 75 0.34 -3.15 -0.68
C THR A 75 0.22 -4.62 -0.28
N GLN A 76 -0.56 -4.92 0.75
CA GLN A 76 -0.81 -6.31 1.17
C GLN A 76 -1.43 -7.13 0.07
N LYS A 77 -2.36 -6.54 -0.68
CA LYS A 77 -2.98 -7.22 -1.82
C LYS A 77 -1.95 -7.57 -2.90
N LEU A 78 -1.01 -6.66 -3.16
CA LEU A 78 0.06 -6.91 -4.12
C LEU A 78 0.94 -8.09 -3.67
N PHE A 79 1.25 -8.15 -2.39
CA PHE A 79 1.99 -9.30 -1.83
C PHE A 79 1.20 -10.59 -1.98
N ASP A 80 -0.10 -10.57 -1.68
CA ASP A 80 -0.96 -11.73 -1.80
C ASP A 80 -1.01 -12.23 -3.25
N ASP A 81 -1.23 -11.33 -4.20
CA ASP A 81 -1.29 -11.67 -5.62
C ASP A 81 0.02 -12.28 -6.09
N TYR A 82 1.15 -11.72 -5.65
CA TYR A 82 2.47 -12.23 -6.01
C TYR A 82 2.68 -13.64 -5.45
N THR A 83 2.32 -13.86 -4.19
CA THR A 83 2.42 -15.17 -3.55
C THR A 83 1.57 -16.20 -4.27
N ASN A 84 0.34 -15.82 -4.65
CA ASN A 84 -0.57 -16.69 -5.38
C ASN A 84 -0.02 -17.06 -6.76
N GLN A 85 0.63 -16.13 -7.43
CA GLN A 85 1.28 -16.40 -8.72
C GLN A 85 2.42 -17.42 -8.58
N LEU A 86 3.21 -17.30 -7.51
CA LEU A 86 4.31 -18.23 -7.26
C LEU A 86 3.82 -19.65 -6.95
N ASN A 87 2.64 -19.76 -6.36
CA ASN A 87 2.06 -21.05 -5.94
C ASN A 87 1.15 -21.69 -7.00
N SER A 88 0.94 -21.01 -8.11
CA SER A 88 0.05 -21.50 -9.16
C SER A 88 0.77 -22.35 -10.22
#